data_e84aecc2563d50b899a5aa5c08f5f4a0
#
_entry.id   e84aecc2563d50b899a5aa5c08f5f4a0
#
_cell.length_a   1.000
_cell.length_b   1.000
_cell.length_c   1.000
_cell.angle_alpha   90.00
_cell.angle_beta   90.00
_cell.angle_gamma   90.00
#
_symmetry.space_group_name_H-M   'P 1'
#
loop_
_entity.id
_entity.type
_entity.pdbx_description
1 polymer ?
#
loop_
_entity_poly.entity_id
_entity_poly.type
_entity_poly.pdbx_seq_one_letter_code
_entity_poly.pdbx_strand_id
1 'polypeptide(L)'
;MPDDAVGEAAGLTSPLTASERAALALLEALQTADYQFTAPTPETQRRVVARASMRTARDLRGMFGWSLPFDEGLAGGPEILALLRGARFLRETPGGLKSKVRASRVHGQLFLHSAYPTTSDESVFLGPDSIRFADFLVGQLNGVQGVRRLVDIGAGAGVGGIIASRELPGATVELVDINLAALSLARVNAVHAGVAAITYESDGVTAVPPGFDVAIANPPFIIDEDGPSYRAGGGMHGAELSLDWTMAAALKLAPGGRVLLYTGSAIVEGRDALAAALEAQLPSLGCSLNYRELDPDIFGDQLDHPGYEEVERIAAIGAVVSKD
;
A
#
# COMPACT_ATOMS: atom_id res chain seq x y z
N MET A 1 -15.33 21.51 33.41
CA MET A 1 -14.00 21.20 32.90
C MET A 1 -13.90 19.70 32.76
N PRO A 2 -14.11 19.11 31.59
CA PRO A 2 -13.61 17.78 31.32
C PRO A 2 -12.21 17.92 30.73
N ASP A 3 -11.30 17.18 31.31
CA ASP A 3 -9.91 16.99 30.90
C ASP A 3 -9.90 16.32 29.52
N ASP A 4 -9.54 17.08 28.49
CA ASP A 4 -9.24 16.56 27.16
C ASP A 4 -7.91 15.82 27.25
N ALA A 5 -8.00 14.51 27.50
CA ALA A 5 -6.89 13.60 27.26
C ALA A 5 -6.65 13.59 25.74
N VAL A 6 -5.82 14.52 25.26
CA VAL A 6 -5.14 14.42 23.97
C VAL A 6 -4.28 13.18 24.08
N GLY A 7 -4.75 12.10 23.47
CA GLY A 7 -3.96 10.88 23.32
C GLY A 7 -2.63 11.27 22.72
N GLU A 8 -1.53 11.07 23.47
CA GLU A 8 -0.18 11.17 22.96
C GLU A 8 -0.11 10.29 21.72
N ALA A 9 0.00 10.93 20.56
CA ALA A 9 0.32 10.26 19.31
C ALA A 9 1.69 9.59 19.54
N ALA A 10 1.66 8.30 19.82
CA ALA A 10 2.83 7.45 19.89
C ALA A 10 3.41 7.32 18.46
N GLY A 11 3.91 8.42 17.95
CA GLY A 11 4.72 8.51 16.76
C GLY A 11 6.05 7.83 17.04
N LEU A 12 6.16 6.57 16.72
CA LEU A 12 7.21 5.72 17.21
C LEU A 12 8.38 5.63 16.24
N THR A 13 9.47 6.18 16.70
CA THR A 13 10.82 5.62 16.56
C THR A 13 11.07 4.52 17.60
N SER A 14 10.08 3.72 17.96
CA SER A 14 10.27 2.59 18.88
C SER A 14 11.18 1.54 18.26
N PRO A 15 12.09 0.93 19.02
CA PRO A 15 12.93 -0.15 18.54
C PRO A 15 12.07 -1.27 17.95
N LEU A 16 12.54 -1.92 16.89
CA LEU A 16 11.86 -3.07 16.31
C LEU A 16 11.66 -4.17 17.38
N THR A 17 10.49 -4.79 17.39
CA THR A 17 10.21 -5.97 18.20
C THR A 17 11.08 -7.17 17.77
N ALA A 18 11.12 -8.23 18.55
CA ALA A 18 11.87 -9.44 18.18
C ALA A 18 11.36 -10.03 16.84
N SER A 19 10.04 -10.01 16.61
CA SER A 19 9.42 -10.49 15.37
C SER A 19 9.78 -9.61 14.17
N GLU A 20 9.75 -8.29 14.34
CA GLU A 20 10.15 -7.34 13.29
C GLU A 20 11.65 -7.43 12.96
N ARG A 21 12.52 -7.66 13.96
CA ARG A 21 13.95 -7.91 13.69
C ARG A 21 14.18 -9.18 12.89
N ALA A 22 13.43 -10.26 13.17
CA ALA A 22 13.50 -11.49 12.38
C ALA A 22 12.99 -11.28 10.94
N ALA A 23 11.95 -10.45 10.76
CA ALA A 23 11.43 -10.06 9.46
C ALA A 23 12.44 -9.20 8.67
N LEU A 24 13.12 -8.27 9.34
CA LEU A 24 14.21 -7.47 8.75
C LEU A 24 15.36 -8.38 8.29
N ALA A 25 15.83 -9.29 9.14
CA ALA A 25 16.87 -10.24 8.79
C ALA A 25 16.46 -11.15 7.62
N LEU A 26 15.16 -11.49 7.49
CA LEU A 26 14.65 -12.20 6.33
C LEU A 26 14.79 -11.37 5.04
N LEU A 27 14.44 -10.07 5.06
CA LEU A 27 14.66 -9.18 3.91
C LEU A 27 16.13 -9.08 3.53
N GLU A 28 17.02 -8.94 4.51
CA GLU A 28 18.47 -8.88 4.31
C GLU A 28 19.01 -10.18 3.68
N ALA A 29 18.54 -11.35 4.14
CA ALA A 29 18.89 -12.63 3.57
C ALA A 29 18.40 -12.77 2.12
N LEU A 30 17.16 -12.35 1.83
CA LEU A 30 16.62 -12.31 0.46
C LEU A 30 17.39 -11.33 -0.44
N GLN A 31 17.80 -10.19 0.09
CA GLN A 31 18.63 -9.21 -0.63
C GLN A 31 20.01 -9.79 -0.95
N THR A 32 20.64 -10.46 0.00
CA THR A 32 21.95 -11.15 -0.16
C THR A 32 21.87 -12.27 -1.19
N ALA A 33 20.75 -12.98 -1.27
CA ALA A 33 20.49 -14.03 -2.25
C ALA A 33 20.10 -13.48 -3.65
N ASP A 34 20.20 -12.18 -3.88
CA ASP A 34 19.76 -11.48 -5.12
C ASP A 34 18.33 -11.87 -5.54
N TYR A 35 17.44 -11.97 -4.57
CA TYR A 35 16.05 -12.36 -4.81
C TYR A 35 15.33 -11.33 -5.69
N GLN A 36 14.71 -11.84 -6.77
CA GLN A 36 13.98 -11.05 -7.76
C GLN A 36 12.56 -11.60 -7.93
N PHE A 37 11.57 -10.75 -7.67
CA PHE A 37 10.17 -11.05 -7.96
C PHE A 37 9.35 -9.75 -8.08
N THR A 38 8.42 -9.74 -9.02
CA THR A 38 7.41 -8.70 -9.17
C THR A 38 6.05 -9.35 -8.98
N ALA A 39 5.23 -8.84 -8.08
CA ALA A 39 3.90 -9.37 -7.81
C ALA A 39 2.99 -9.17 -9.03
N PRO A 40 2.42 -10.25 -9.60
CA PRO A 40 1.45 -10.14 -10.68
C PRO A 40 0.05 -9.82 -10.12
N THR A 41 -0.92 -9.63 -11.02
CA THR A 41 -2.34 -9.55 -10.64
C THR A 41 -2.80 -10.85 -9.95
N PRO A 42 -3.83 -10.79 -9.09
CA PRO A 42 -4.42 -12.00 -8.48
C PRO A 42 -4.83 -13.06 -9.51
N GLU A 43 -5.38 -12.65 -10.65
CA GLU A 43 -5.78 -13.55 -11.72
C GLU A 43 -4.57 -14.24 -12.37
N THR A 44 -3.51 -13.51 -12.68
CA THR A 44 -2.27 -14.10 -13.19
C THR A 44 -1.65 -15.07 -12.16
N GLN A 45 -1.65 -14.69 -10.87
CA GLN A 45 -1.20 -15.55 -9.78
C GLN A 45 -1.98 -16.86 -9.77
N ARG A 46 -3.31 -16.80 -9.78
CA ARG A 46 -4.21 -17.95 -9.79
C ARG A 46 -3.91 -18.90 -10.96
N ARG A 47 -3.77 -18.36 -12.18
CA ARG A 47 -3.48 -19.14 -13.40
C ARG A 47 -2.12 -19.83 -13.34
N VAL A 48 -1.10 -19.16 -12.81
CA VAL A 48 0.25 -19.72 -12.72
C VAL A 48 0.32 -20.82 -11.68
N VAL A 49 -0.20 -20.59 -10.46
CA VAL A 49 -0.14 -21.59 -9.38
C VAL A 49 -1.04 -22.81 -9.61
N ALA A 50 -2.02 -22.73 -10.52
CA ALA A 50 -2.85 -23.86 -10.94
C ALA A 50 -2.09 -24.89 -11.81
N ARG A 51 -0.91 -24.54 -12.32
CA ARG A 51 -0.11 -25.45 -13.17
C ARG A 51 0.45 -26.61 -12.36
N ALA A 52 0.50 -27.81 -12.94
CA ALA A 52 1.02 -29.01 -12.26
C ALA A 52 2.46 -28.86 -11.76
N SER A 53 3.29 -28.05 -12.45
CA SER A 53 4.68 -27.75 -12.05
C SER A 53 4.80 -26.80 -10.86
N MET A 54 3.70 -26.15 -10.42
CA MET A 54 3.65 -25.14 -9.37
C MET A 54 2.99 -25.65 -8.08
N ARG A 55 3.06 -26.96 -7.81
CA ARG A 55 2.47 -27.56 -6.60
C ARG A 55 3.29 -27.30 -5.35
N THR A 56 4.62 -27.25 -5.48
CA THR A 56 5.57 -27.10 -4.39
C THR A 56 6.68 -26.17 -4.83
N ALA A 57 7.16 -25.32 -3.93
CA ALA A 57 8.28 -24.45 -4.19
C ALA A 57 9.56 -25.24 -4.39
N ARG A 58 10.43 -24.77 -5.27
CA ARG A 58 11.75 -25.35 -5.58
C ARG A 58 12.88 -24.39 -5.25
N ASP A 59 12.54 -23.15 -4.98
CA ASP A 59 13.45 -22.05 -4.73
C ASP A 59 12.75 -20.92 -3.91
N LEU A 60 13.49 -19.87 -3.59
CA LEU A 60 12.98 -18.70 -2.87
C LEU A 60 11.84 -17.98 -3.64
N ARG A 61 11.86 -18.01 -4.98
CA ARG A 61 10.76 -17.43 -5.77
C ARG A 61 9.47 -18.23 -5.64
N GLY A 62 9.56 -19.55 -5.59
CA GLY A 62 8.42 -20.40 -5.30
C GLY A 62 7.81 -20.07 -3.93
N MET A 63 8.67 -19.90 -2.90
CA MET A 63 8.26 -19.63 -1.53
C MET A 63 7.68 -18.22 -1.35
N PHE A 64 8.46 -17.21 -1.69
CA PHE A 64 8.16 -15.80 -1.37
C PHE A 64 7.54 -15.04 -2.53
N GLY A 65 7.61 -15.53 -3.75
CA GLY A 65 6.96 -14.93 -4.90
C GLY A 65 5.60 -15.59 -5.19
N TRP A 66 5.60 -16.87 -5.48
CA TRP A 66 4.39 -17.60 -5.85
C TRP A 66 3.58 -18.11 -4.66
N SER A 67 4.05 -17.92 -3.43
CA SER A 67 3.41 -18.38 -2.20
C SER A 67 3.10 -19.87 -2.20
N LEU A 68 4.01 -20.68 -2.74
CA LEU A 68 3.84 -22.14 -2.81
C LEU A 68 4.20 -22.80 -1.47
N PRO A 69 3.59 -23.94 -1.16
CA PRO A 69 4.06 -24.76 -0.05
C PRO A 69 5.48 -25.31 -0.31
N PHE A 70 6.22 -25.61 0.74
CA PHE A 70 7.59 -26.10 0.68
C PHE A 70 7.90 -27.09 1.82
N ASP A 71 8.90 -27.91 1.62
CA ASP A 71 9.42 -28.84 2.65
C ASP A 71 10.52 -28.18 3.48
N GLU A 72 10.72 -28.62 4.74
CA GLU A 72 11.76 -28.05 5.62
C GLU A 72 13.18 -28.11 5.03
N GLY A 73 13.49 -29.13 4.23
CA GLY A 73 14.78 -29.28 3.57
C GLY A 73 15.02 -28.38 2.38
N LEU A 74 13.98 -27.65 1.92
CA LEU A 74 14.08 -26.66 0.84
C LEU A 74 14.56 -25.31 1.40
N ALA A 75 14.92 -24.44 0.56
CA ALA A 75 14.74 -23.03 0.80
C ALA A 75 15.84 -22.23 1.45
N GLY A 76 17.01 -22.26 0.93
CA GLY A 76 18.10 -21.40 1.43
C GLY A 76 18.61 -21.83 2.82
N GLY A 77 18.24 -23.03 3.24
CA GLY A 77 18.77 -23.65 4.44
C GLY A 77 17.98 -23.38 5.73
N PRO A 78 18.44 -23.93 6.87
CA PRO A 78 17.80 -23.78 8.17
C PRO A 78 17.68 -22.34 8.65
N GLU A 79 18.49 -21.42 8.11
CA GLU A 79 18.48 -19.99 8.47
C GLU A 79 17.17 -19.33 8.06
N ILE A 80 16.75 -19.45 6.81
CA ILE A 80 15.47 -18.84 6.33
C ILE A 80 14.29 -19.39 7.12
N LEU A 81 14.30 -20.68 7.44
CA LEU A 81 13.24 -21.29 8.24
C LEU A 81 13.22 -20.73 9.67
N ALA A 82 14.38 -20.55 10.29
CA ALA A 82 14.49 -19.93 11.61
C ALA A 82 13.98 -18.47 11.61
N LEU A 83 14.31 -17.69 10.58
CA LEU A 83 13.81 -16.32 10.41
C LEU A 83 12.29 -16.28 10.23
N LEU A 84 11.71 -17.18 9.41
CA LEU A 84 10.26 -17.29 9.25
C LEU A 84 9.56 -17.65 10.57
N ARG A 85 10.12 -18.55 11.37
CA ARG A 85 9.61 -18.90 12.69
C ARG A 85 9.72 -17.71 13.66
N GLY A 86 10.87 -17.05 13.72
CA GLY A 86 11.12 -15.87 14.56
C GLY A 86 10.20 -14.70 14.23
N ALA A 87 9.95 -14.46 12.95
CA ALA A 87 9.01 -13.45 12.47
C ALA A 87 7.52 -13.86 12.60
N ARG A 88 7.22 -15.12 12.99
CA ARG A 88 5.86 -15.70 13.01
C ARG A 88 5.18 -15.75 11.64
N PHE A 89 5.97 -15.81 10.58
CA PHE A 89 5.52 -15.84 9.18
C PHE A 89 5.38 -17.25 8.62
N LEU A 90 5.53 -18.28 9.44
CA LEU A 90 5.36 -19.67 9.03
C LEU A 90 3.97 -20.18 9.38
N ARG A 91 3.38 -20.98 8.49
CA ARG A 91 2.17 -21.76 8.74
C ARG A 91 2.32 -23.18 8.18
N GLU A 92 1.70 -24.15 8.83
CA GLU A 92 1.57 -25.51 8.33
C GLU A 92 0.33 -25.61 7.43
N THR A 93 0.45 -26.42 6.39
CA THR A 93 -0.64 -26.75 5.46
C THR A 93 -0.58 -28.23 5.11
N PRO A 94 -1.64 -28.85 4.57
CA PRO A 94 -1.60 -30.23 4.10
C PRO A 94 -0.51 -30.51 3.04
N GLY A 95 -0.05 -29.48 2.34
CA GLY A 95 1.00 -29.57 1.31
C GLY A 95 2.40 -29.24 1.81
N GLY A 96 2.62 -29.11 3.12
CA GLY A 96 3.90 -28.71 3.74
C GLY A 96 3.85 -27.35 4.41
N LEU A 97 5.00 -26.75 4.65
CA LEU A 97 5.13 -25.42 5.23
C LEU A 97 4.80 -24.33 4.19
N LYS A 98 4.28 -23.19 4.64
CA LYS A 98 4.01 -22.04 3.78
C LYS A 98 4.37 -20.73 4.48
N SER A 99 4.95 -19.79 3.73
CA SER A 99 5.16 -18.44 4.23
C SER A 99 3.82 -17.67 4.30
N LYS A 100 3.63 -16.87 5.35
CA LYS A 100 2.52 -15.91 5.45
C LYS A 100 2.82 -14.60 4.72
N VAL A 101 4.06 -14.38 4.29
CA VAL A 101 4.49 -13.21 3.56
C VAL A 101 5.06 -13.55 2.20
N ARG A 102 4.95 -12.61 1.30
CA ARG A 102 5.64 -12.52 0.02
C ARG A 102 6.74 -11.46 0.11
N ALA A 103 7.67 -11.52 -0.83
CA ALA A 103 8.63 -10.46 -1.07
C ALA A 103 8.55 -10.04 -2.53
N SER A 104 8.48 -8.74 -2.79
CA SER A 104 8.41 -8.19 -4.14
C SER A 104 9.25 -6.93 -4.28
N ARG A 105 9.79 -6.68 -5.48
CA ARG A 105 10.54 -5.46 -5.78
C ARG A 105 9.65 -4.41 -6.44
N VAL A 106 9.79 -3.18 -5.96
CA VAL A 106 9.23 -1.97 -6.56
C VAL A 106 10.36 -0.94 -6.63
N HIS A 107 10.64 -0.38 -7.80
CA HIS A 107 11.75 0.56 -8.01
C HIS A 107 13.09 0.08 -7.42
N GLY A 108 13.39 -1.23 -7.57
CA GLY A 108 14.61 -1.84 -7.05
C GLY A 108 14.62 -2.12 -5.54
N GLN A 109 13.67 -1.57 -4.78
CA GLN A 109 13.52 -1.83 -3.35
C GLN A 109 12.72 -3.12 -3.12
N LEU A 110 13.16 -3.92 -2.15
CA LEU A 110 12.48 -5.13 -1.73
C LEU A 110 11.50 -4.83 -0.59
N PHE A 111 10.27 -5.37 -0.69
CA PHE A 111 9.20 -5.19 0.27
C PHE A 111 8.63 -6.53 0.72
N LEU A 112 8.40 -6.71 2.03
CA LEU A 112 7.52 -7.75 2.55
C LEU A 112 6.06 -7.28 2.50
N HIS A 113 5.18 -8.19 2.11
CA HIS A 113 3.73 -8.00 2.10
C HIS A 113 3.03 -9.36 2.26
N SER A 114 1.70 -9.40 2.35
CA SER A 114 0.97 -10.63 2.61
C SER A 114 1.10 -11.67 1.48
N ALA A 115 1.15 -12.95 1.88
CA ALA A 115 1.14 -14.07 0.94
C ALA A 115 -0.23 -14.21 0.24
N TYR A 116 -0.20 -14.76 -0.97
CA TYR A 116 -1.42 -15.09 -1.71
C TYR A 116 -2.06 -16.40 -1.17
N PRO A 117 -3.41 -16.49 -1.11
CA PRO A 117 -4.39 -15.42 -1.35
C PRO A 117 -4.47 -14.42 -0.17
N THR A 118 -4.75 -13.16 -0.49
CA THR A 118 -5.00 -12.09 0.48
C THR A 118 -6.49 -12.05 0.80
N THR A 119 -6.92 -12.85 1.78
CA THR A 119 -8.34 -13.03 2.14
C THR A 119 -8.67 -12.64 3.57
N SER A 120 -7.70 -12.18 4.35
CA SER A 120 -7.88 -11.72 5.73
C SER A 120 -7.95 -10.20 5.76
N ASP A 121 -8.72 -9.62 6.68
CA ASP A 121 -8.77 -8.17 6.93
C ASP A 121 -7.40 -7.58 7.30
N GLU A 122 -6.54 -8.37 7.93
CA GLU A 122 -5.16 -7.98 8.22
C GLU A 122 -4.21 -8.10 7.02
N SER A 123 -4.71 -8.51 5.83
CA SER A 123 -3.86 -8.68 4.67
C SER A 123 -3.32 -7.36 4.16
N VAL A 124 -2.04 -7.34 3.82
CA VAL A 124 -1.32 -6.20 3.27
C VAL A 124 -1.04 -6.47 1.81
N PHE A 125 -1.77 -5.79 0.94
CA PHE A 125 -1.66 -5.99 -0.51
C PHE A 125 -0.44 -5.26 -1.08
N LEU A 126 0.22 -5.89 -2.05
CA LEU A 126 1.16 -5.29 -2.97
C LEU A 126 1.03 -5.97 -4.33
N GLY A 127 0.76 -5.21 -5.35
CA GLY A 127 0.52 -5.69 -6.71
C GLY A 127 0.81 -4.63 -7.77
N PRO A 128 0.32 -4.82 -9.01
CA PRO A 128 0.55 -3.89 -10.10
C PRO A 128 0.12 -2.45 -9.80
N ASP A 129 -0.94 -2.24 -9.02
CA ASP A 129 -1.38 -0.89 -8.64
C ASP A 129 -0.42 -0.20 -7.71
N SER A 130 0.20 -0.93 -6.78
CA SER A 130 1.27 -0.38 -5.93
C SER A 130 2.47 0.08 -6.77
N ILE A 131 2.74 -0.60 -7.90
CA ILE A 131 3.81 -0.22 -8.84
C ILE A 131 3.40 1.04 -9.61
N ARG A 132 2.18 1.09 -10.18
CA ARG A 132 1.66 2.28 -10.88
C ARG A 132 1.58 3.50 -9.95
N PHE A 133 1.18 3.29 -8.70
CA PHE A 133 1.21 4.33 -7.68
C PHE A 133 2.64 4.86 -7.47
N ALA A 134 3.64 3.98 -7.30
CA ALA A 134 5.02 4.38 -7.15
C ALA A 134 5.54 5.15 -8.39
N ASP A 135 5.21 4.69 -9.61
CA ASP A 135 5.56 5.38 -10.88
C ASP A 135 4.94 6.79 -10.93
N PHE A 136 3.66 6.91 -10.54
CA PHE A 136 2.97 8.20 -10.45
C PHE A 136 3.67 9.14 -9.46
N LEU A 137 4.01 8.66 -8.26
CA LEU A 137 4.69 9.45 -7.23
C LEU A 137 6.06 9.94 -7.70
N VAL A 138 6.89 9.07 -8.26
CA VAL A 138 8.20 9.46 -8.81
C VAL A 138 8.04 10.54 -9.88
N GLY A 139 7.08 10.39 -10.79
CA GLY A 139 6.80 11.38 -11.83
C GLY A 139 6.35 12.75 -11.29
N GLN A 140 5.58 12.77 -10.18
CA GLN A 140 5.06 14.02 -9.59
C GLN A 140 6.03 14.70 -8.63
N LEU A 141 6.91 13.93 -7.99
CA LEU A 141 7.83 14.43 -6.97
C LEU A 141 9.23 14.73 -7.49
N ASN A 142 9.56 14.29 -8.71
CA ASN A 142 10.85 14.57 -9.32
C ASN A 142 11.13 16.09 -9.38
N GLY A 143 12.22 16.52 -8.74
CA GLY A 143 12.64 17.92 -8.69
C GLY A 143 11.88 18.78 -7.67
N VAL A 144 10.94 18.23 -6.93
CA VAL A 144 10.27 18.94 -5.82
C VAL A 144 11.25 19.12 -4.67
N GLN A 145 11.30 20.33 -4.11
CA GLN A 145 12.22 20.67 -3.02
C GLN A 145 11.49 21.34 -1.85
N GLY A 146 12.15 21.36 -0.69
CA GLY A 146 11.65 22.04 0.49
C GLY A 146 10.57 21.29 1.27
N VAL A 147 10.25 20.05 0.90
CA VAL A 147 9.32 19.18 1.64
C VAL A 147 9.98 18.73 2.94
N ARG A 148 9.31 18.98 4.05
CA ARG A 148 9.75 18.60 5.41
C ARG A 148 8.98 17.41 5.96
N ARG A 149 7.69 17.30 5.58
CA ARG A 149 6.79 16.25 6.07
C ARG A 149 6.03 15.62 4.91
N LEU A 150 6.20 14.31 4.77
CA LEU A 150 5.49 13.45 3.83
C LEU A 150 4.59 12.48 4.62
N VAL A 151 3.30 12.48 4.33
CA VAL A 151 2.31 11.57 4.94
C VAL A 151 1.83 10.57 3.89
N ASP A 152 1.97 9.27 4.16
CA ASP A 152 1.44 8.16 3.34
C ASP A 152 0.17 7.61 4.01
N ILE A 153 -1.00 7.88 3.41
CA ILE A 153 -2.32 7.57 3.96
C ILE A 153 -2.74 6.19 3.44
N GLY A 154 -3.02 5.25 4.36
CA GLY A 154 -3.25 3.85 4.01
C GLY A 154 -1.96 3.20 3.51
N ALA A 155 -0.86 3.39 4.25
CA ALA A 155 0.49 3.06 3.81
C ALA A 155 0.70 1.58 3.44
N GLY A 156 -0.12 0.67 3.95
CA GLY A 156 0.01 -0.76 3.69
C GLY A 156 1.42 -1.28 4.02
N ALA A 157 2.13 -1.77 3.03
CA ALA A 157 3.53 -2.21 3.16
C ALA A 157 4.55 -1.03 3.17
N GLY A 158 4.09 0.22 3.14
CA GLY A 158 4.94 1.41 3.10
C GLY A 158 5.52 1.74 1.72
N VAL A 159 4.98 1.17 0.65
CA VAL A 159 5.53 1.33 -0.71
C VAL A 159 5.54 2.80 -1.13
N GLY A 160 4.41 3.50 -0.96
CA GLY A 160 4.27 4.91 -1.34
C GLY A 160 5.28 5.80 -0.63
N GLY A 161 5.25 5.81 0.70
CA GLY A 161 6.12 6.64 1.54
C GLY A 161 7.60 6.35 1.34
N ILE A 162 7.98 5.08 1.24
CA ILE A 162 9.39 4.67 1.05
C ILE A 162 9.90 5.08 -0.33
N ILE A 163 9.12 4.89 -1.39
CA ILE A 163 9.55 5.30 -2.75
C ILE A 163 9.54 6.82 -2.87
N ALA A 164 8.49 7.50 -2.40
CA ALA A 164 8.41 8.96 -2.43
C ALA A 164 9.55 9.64 -1.64
N SER A 165 10.00 9.06 -0.54
CA SER A 165 11.10 9.63 0.27
C SER A 165 12.41 9.77 -0.49
N ARG A 166 12.64 8.99 -1.54
CA ARG A 166 13.84 9.07 -2.39
C ARG A 166 13.86 10.34 -3.25
N GLU A 167 12.69 10.82 -3.62
CA GLU A 167 12.51 12.07 -4.37
C GLU A 167 12.50 13.30 -3.44
N LEU A 168 12.33 13.09 -2.12
CA LEU A 168 12.16 14.13 -1.11
C LEU A 168 13.23 14.02 -0.01
N PRO A 169 14.52 14.24 -0.33
CA PRO A 169 15.60 14.08 0.63
C PRO A 169 15.43 15.03 1.82
N GLY A 170 15.49 14.46 3.03
CA GLY A 170 15.34 15.20 4.29
C GLY A 170 13.91 15.33 4.80
N ALA A 171 12.90 14.86 4.07
CA ALA A 171 11.53 14.81 4.55
C ALA A 171 11.38 13.75 5.66
N THR A 172 10.65 14.09 6.71
CA THR A 172 10.13 13.11 7.67
C THR A 172 9.00 12.34 7.01
N VAL A 173 9.08 11.01 7.01
CA VAL A 173 8.08 10.12 6.45
C VAL A 173 7.14 9.67 7.56
N GLU A 174 5.85 9.88 7.37
CA GLU A 174 4.79 9.48 8.29
C GLU A 174 3.92 8.43 7.58
N LEU A 175 3.94 7.18 8.07
CA LEU A 175 3.19 6.06 7.50
C LEU A 175 1.94 5.83 8.34
N VAL A 176 0.78 5.95 7.73
CA VAL A 176 -0.50 5.94 8.42
C VAL A 176 -1.33 4.77 7.91
N ASP A 177 -1.83 3.94 8.81
CA ASP A 177 -2.72 2.83 8.47
C ASP A 177 -3.58 2.47 9.69
N ILE A 178 -4.78 1.96 9.46
CA ILE A 178 -5.63 1.41 10.52
C ILE A 178 -5.21 -0.01 10.90
N ASN A 179 -4.51 -0.70 10.01
CA ASN A 179 -4.08 -2.09 10.16
C ASN A 179 -2.69 -2.16 10.82
N LEU A 180 -2.62 -2.58 12.06
CA LEU A 180 -1.36 -2.76 12.80
C LEU A 180 -0.39 -3.75 12.14
N ALA A 181 -0.90 -4.78 11.45
CA ALA A 181 -0.05 -5.70 10.70
C ALA A 181 0.61 -5.01 9.51
N ALA A 182 -0.11 -4.07 8.85
CA ALA A 182 0.46 -3.23 7.81
C ALA A 182 1.55 -2.32 8.35
N LEU A 183 1.30 -1.60 9.45
CA LEU A 183 2.30 -0.74 10.09
C LEU A 183 3.56 -1.49 10.52
N SER A 184 3.41 -2.74 11.04
CA SER A 184 4.56 -3.58 11.37
C SER A 184 5.41 -3.91 10.14
N LEU A 185 4.78 -4.30 9.02
CA LEU A 185 5.50 -4.56 7.77
C LEU A 185 6.10 -3.28 7.19
N ALA A 186 5.37 -2.16 7.21
CA ALA A 186 5.86 -0.87 6.72
C ALA A 186 7.10 -0.40 7.48
N ARG A 187 7.15 -0.57 8.82
CA ARG A 187 8.33 -0.27 9.64
C ARG A 187 9.54 -1.13 9.24
N VAL A 188 9.33 -2.44 9.09
CA VAL A 188 10.40 -3.36 8.66
C VAL A 188 10.92 -2.96 7.28
N ASN A 189 10.03 -2.70 6.34
CA ASN A 189 10.39 -2.29 4.98
C ASN A 189 11.10 -0.92 4.95
N ALA A 190 10.67 0.03 5.77
CA ALA A 190 11.30 1.34 5.89
C ALA A 190 12.73 1.22 6.45
N VAL A 191 12.93 0.46 7.52
CA VAL A 191 14.28 0.22 8.09
C VAL A 191 15.19 -0.46 7.07
N HIS A 192 14.69 -1.50 6.35
CA HIS A 192 15.44 -2.15 5.28
C HIS A 192 15.80 -1.21 4.13
N ALA A 193 14.95 -0.23 3.83
CA ALA A 193 15.19 0.80 2.83
C ALA A 193 16.09 1.95 3.31
N GLY A 194 16.48 1.98 4.60
CA GLY A 194 17.22 3.08 5.20
C GLY A 194 16.39 4.34 5.41
N VAL A 195 15.06 4.23 5.47
CA VAL A 195 14.12 5.33 5.65
C VAL A 195 13.70 5.42 7.12
N ALA A 196 13.96 6.57 7.74
CA ALA A 196 13.43 6.88 9.06
C ALA A 196 11.95 7.27 8.92
N ALA A 197 11.06 6.42 9.42
CA ALA A 197 9.62 6.64 9.33
C ALA A 197 8.97 6.65 10.72
N ILE A 198 7.96 7.51 10.88
CA ILE A 198 7.04 7.55 12.01
C ILE A 198 5.77 6.80 11.58
N THR A 199 5.20 5.97 12.44
CA THR A 199 3.96 5.25 12.14
C THR A 199 2.82 5.74 13.01
N TYR A 200 1.61 5.87 12.42
CA TYR A 200 0.39 6.23 13.11
C TYR A 200 -0.69 5.18 12.84
N GLU A 201 -1.24 4.59 13.90
CA GLU A 201 -2.50 3.84 13.79
C GLU A 201 -3.64 4.86 13.70
N SER A 202 -4.26 4.98 12.54
CA SER A 202 -5.29 5.99 12.27
C SER A 202 -6.16 5.63 11.08
N ASP A 203 -7.43 5.99 11.18
CA ASP A 203 -8.32 6.06 10.02
C ASP A 203 -8.04 7.36 9.26
N GLY A 204 -7.55 7.22 8.04
CA GLY A 204 -7.08 8.34 7.24
C GLY A 204 -6.07 9.20 7.99
N VAL A 205 -6.18 10.51 7.91
CA VAL A 205 -5.27 11.49 8.55
C VAL A 205 -5.75 11.94 9.94
N THR A 206 -6.70 11.25 10.56
CA THR A 206 -7.35 11.72 11.80
C THR A 206 -6.33 11.99 12.91
N ALA A 207 -5.43 11.05 13.19
CA ALA A 207 -4.40 11.18 14.23
C ALA A 207 -3.16 11.99 13.77
N VAL A 208 -3.04 12.35 12.50
CA VAL A 208 -1.86 13.07 11.98
C VAL A 208 -1.99 14.56 12.29
N PRO A 209 -0.99 15.19 12.92
CA PRO A 209 -0.99 16.64 13.12
C PRO A 209 -1.01 17.40 11.79
N PRO A 210 -1.76 18.52 11.68
CA PRO A 210 -1.80 19.32 10.47
C PRO A 210 -0.44 19.98 10.14
N GLY A 211 -0.34 20.55 8.95
CA GLY A 211 0.85 21.28 8.48
C GLY A 211 1.88 20.39 7.80
N PHE A 212 1.47 19.28 7.19
CA PHE A 212 2.35 18.51 6.31
C PHE A 212 2.40 19.10 4.89
N ASP A 213 3.54 18.93 4.23
CA ASP A 213 3.81 19.53 2.93
C ASP A 213 3.29 18.65 1.78
N VAL A 214 3.37 17.33 1.94
CA VAL A 214 2.90 16.35 0.96
C VAL A 214 2.11 15.26 1.65
N ALA A 215 0.93 14.96 1.15
CA ALA A 215 0.20 13.73 1.44
C ALA A 215 0.12 12.88 0.18
N ILE A 216 0.25 11.57 0.33
CA ILE A 216 0.08 10.61 -0.75
C ILE A 216 -0.94 9.58 -0.33
N ALA A 217 -1.73 9.06 -1.26
CA ALA A 217 -2.74 8.06 -0.97
C ALA A 217 -2.98 7.13 -2.17
N ASN A 218 -3.15 5.84 -1.84
CA ASN A 218 -3.69 4.82 -2.75
C ASN A 218 -4.78 4.06 -1.96
N PRO A 219 -5.94 4.69 -1.72
CA PRO A 219 -7.01 4.09 -0.92
C PRO A 219 -7.62 2.88 -1.63
N PRO A 220 -8.36 2.02 -0.92
CA PRO A 220 -9.29 1.08 -1.53
C PRO A 220 -10.26 1.78 -2.48
N PHE A 221 -10.54 1.17 -3.63
CA PHE A 221 -11.40 1.77 -4.65
C PHE A 221 -12.33 0.76 -5.36
N ILE A 222 -12.57 -0.40 -4.74
CA ILE A 222 -13.45 -1.45 -5.26
C ILE A 222 -14.70 -1.55 -4.38
N ILE A 223 -15.85 -1.87 -4.97
CA ILE A 223 -17.03 -2.31 -4.23
C ILE A 223 -16.74 -3.74 -3.76
N ASP A 224 -16.58 -3.96 -2.47
CA ASP A 224 -16.34 -5.28 -1.90
C ASP A 224 -16.98 -5.34 -0.50
N GLU A 225 -18.32 -5.40 -0.46
CA GLU A 225 -19.09 -5.39 0.79
C GLU A 225 -18.86 -6.66 1.65
N ASP A 226 -18.56 -7.78 1.00
CA ASP A 226 -18.33 -9.07 1.65
C ASP A 226 -16.84 -9.44 1.76
N GLY A 227 -15.96 -8.63 1.20
CA GLY A 227 -14.51 -8.86 1.13
C GLY A 227 -13.72 -8.19 2.26
N PRO A 228 -12.38 -8.37 2.23
CA PRO A 228 -11.51 -7.72 3.20
C PRO A 228 -11.60 -6.19 3.14
N SER A 229 -11.65 -5.53 4.30
CA SER A 229 -11.84 -4.07 4.44
C SER A 229 -10.81 -3.23 3.64
N TYR A 230 -9.59 -3.75 3.42
CA TYR A 230 -8.55 -3.07 2.63
C TYR A 230 -8.90 -2.92 1.13
N ARG A 231 -10.02 -3.50 0.66
CA ARG A 231 -10.50 -3.39 -0.73
C ARG A 231 -11.72 -2.50 -0.86
N ALA A 232 -12.46 -2.27 0.22
CA ALA A 232 -13.74 -1.59 0.22
C ALA A 232 -13.56 -0.07 0.14
N GLY A 233 -13.85 0.52 -1.02
CA GLY A 233 -13.78 1.97 -1.29
C GLY A 233 -15.04 2.76 -0.94
N GLY A 234 -16.07 2.12 -0.38
CA GLY A 234 -17.34 2.76 -0.02
C GLY A 234 -18.28 3.01 -1.19
N GLY A 235 -19.11 4.02 -1.07
CA GLY A 235 -20.03 4.49 -2.11
C GLY A 235 -19.34 5.00 -3.36
N MET A 236 -20.10 5.62 -4.29
CA MET A 236 -19.58 6.15 -5.55
C MET A 236 -18.83 5.06 -6.38
N HIS A 237 -19.36 3.84 -6.42
CA HIS A 237 -18.71 2.67 -7.05
C HIS A 237 -17.29 2.41 -6.51
N GLY A 238 -17.06 2.64 -5.21
CA GLY A 238 -15.77 2.45 -4.55
C GLY A 238 -14.88 3.68 -4.45
N ALA A 239 -15.30 4.84 -4.95
CA ALA A 239 -14.48 6.06 -4.95
C ALA A 239 -14.70 6.98 -3.74
N GLU A 240 -15.67 6.68 -2.85
CA GLU A 240 -16.03 7.55 -1.70
C GLU A 240 -14.83 7.75 -0.75
N LEU A 241 -14.12 6.70 -0.41
CA LEU A 241 -12.95 6.78 0.46
C LEU A 241 -11.82 7.63 -0.16
N SER A 242 -11.67 7.58 -1.48
CA SER A 242 -10.72 8.42 -2.22
C SER A 242 -11.06 9.89 -2.10
N LEU A 243 -12.34 10.24 -2.18
CA LEU A 243 -12.83 11.60 -1.96
C LEU A 243 -12.57 12.04 -0.52
N ASP A 244 -13.02 11.26 0.46
CA ASP A 244 -12.94 11.59 1.88
C ASP A 244 -11.50 11.81 2.36
N TRP A 245 -10.58 10.90 2.00
CA TRP A 245 -9.18 11.05 2.36
C TRP A 245 -8.52 12.25 1.71
N THR A 246 -8.87 12.52 0.44
CA THR A 246 -8.35 13.70 -0.26
C THR A 246 -8.81 14.99 0.39
N MET A 247 -10.09 15.10 0.72
CA MET A 247 -10.67 16.28 1.37
C MET A 247 -10.10 16.46 2.79
N ALA A 248 -10.00 15.40 3.58
CA ALA A 248 -9.42 15.42 4.92
C ALA A 248 -7.93 15.83 4.90
N ALA A 249 -7.17 15.32 3.93
CA ALA A 249 -5.77 15.68 3.75
C ALA A 249 -5.62 17.15 3.32
N ALA A 250 -6.42 17.61 2.35
CA ALA A 250 -6.41 19.02 1.86
C ALA A 250 -6.65 20.03 2.97
N LEU A 251 -7.54 19.72 3.93
CA LEU A 251 -7.77 20.54 5.12
C LEU A 251 -6.51 20.72 5.97
N LYS A 252 -5.73 19.66 6.12
CA LYS A 252 -4.55 19.60 7.01
C LYS A 252 -3.22 19.98 6.32
N LEU A 253 -3.19 20.20 4.99
CA LEU A 253 -2.01 20.64 4.27
C LEU A 253 -1.47 21.96 4.81
N ALA A 254 -0.15 22.12 4.82
CA ALA A 254 0.49 23.42 4.90
C ALA A 254 0.17 24.28 3.67
N PRO A 255 0.24 25.63 3.75
CA PRO A 255 0.20 26.46 2.55
C PRO A 255 1.28 26.04 1.54
N GLY A 256 0.90 25.95 0.26
CA GLY A 256 1.77 25.42 -0.81
C GLY A 256 1.92 23.90 -0.83
N GLY A 257 1.26 23.20 0.10
CA GLY A 257 1.30 21.72 0.17
C GLY A 257 0.49 21.04 -0.91
N ARG A 258 0.65 19.72 -1.04
CA ARG A 258 0.01 18.92 -2.10
C ARG A 258 -0.52 17.58 -1.58
N VAL A 259 -1.66 17.15 -2.15
CA VAL A 259 -2.11 15.75 -2.05
C VAL A 259 -1.90 15.08 -3.40
N LEU A 260 -1.28 13.91 -3.40
CA LEU A 260 -1.11 13.05 -4.58
C LEU A 260 -1.97 11.80 -4.37
N LEU A 261 -3.09 11.74 -5.06
CA LEU A 261 -4.01 10.60 -5.03
C LEU A 261 -3.80 9.74 -6.27
N TYR A 262 -3.57 8.45 -6.06
CA TYR A 262 -3.73 7.41 -7.07
C TYR A 262 -4.93 6.56 -6.66
N THR A 263 -5.85 6.28 -7.58
CA THR A 263 -7.04 5.47 -7.28
C THR A 263 -7.66 4.90 -8.54
N GLY A 264 -8.63 4.00 -8.40
CA GLY A 264 -9.56 3.63 -9.45
C GLY A 264 -10.80 4.52 -9.40
N SER A 265 -11.32 4.91 -10.55
CA SER A 265 -12.62 5.57 -10.67
C SER A 265 -13.49 4.91 -11.71
N ALA A 266 -14.75 4.63 -11.34
CA ALA A 266 -15.75 4.06 -12.23
C ALA A 266 -16.27 5.14 -13.19
N ILE A 267 -16.30 4.79 -14.48
CA ILE A 267 -16.86 5.66 -15.53
C ILE A 267 -18.26 5.13 -15.86
N VAL A 268 -19.26 5.99 -15.69
CA VAL A 268 -20.68 5.72 -15.96
C VAL A 268 -21.21 6.75 -16.93
N GLU A 269 -21.78 6.32 -18.06
CA GLU A 269 -22.25 7.21 -19.13
C GLU A 269 -21.18 8.25 -19.55
N GLY A 270 -19.93 7.81 -19.64
CA GLY A 270 -18.78 8.65 -19.97
C GLY A 270 -18.44 9.72 -18.92
N ARG A 271 -18.95 9.61 -17.69
CA ARG A 271 -18.74 10.56 -16.59
C ARG A 271 -17.95 9.93 -15.46
N ASP A 272 -17.10 10.75 -14.86
CA ASP A 272 -16.32 10.43 -13.66
C ASP A 272 -16.89 11.19 -12.46
N ALA A 273 -17.55 10.46 -11.55
CA ALA A 273 -18.19 11.04 -10.37
C ALA A 273 -17.15 11.58 -9.36
N LEU A 274 -15.99 10.93 -9.23
CA LEU A 274 -14.91 11.38 -8.35
C LEU A 274 -14.31 12.71 -8.83
N ALA A 275 -14.02 12.82 -10.14
CA ALA A 275 -13.54 14.06 -10.73
C ALA A 275 -14.50 15.21 -10.44
N ALA A 276 -15.79 15.02 -10.74
CA ALA A 276 -16.82 16.03 -10.53
C ALA A 276 -16.95 16.46 -9.05
N ALA A 277 -16.85 15.49 -8.11
CA ALA A 277 -16.93 15.78 -6.68
C ALA A 277 -15.71 16.58 -6.18
N LEU A 278 -14.50 16.21 -6.61
CA LEU A 278 -13.27 16.91 -6.25
C LEU A 278 -13.25 18.35 -6.84
N GLU A 279 -13.64 18.51 -8.11
CA GLU A 279 -13.74 19.82 -8.77
C GLU A 279 -14.74 20.77 -8.05
N ALA A 280 -15.84 20.22 -7.56
CA ALA A 280 -16.85 21.00 -6.85
C ALA A 280 -16.42 21.41 -5.44
N GLN A 281 -15.68 20.58 -4.71
CA GLN A 281 -15.43 20.77 -3.28
C GLN A 281 -14.08 21.41 -2.96
N LEU A 282 -13.00 21.12 -3.69
CA LEU A 282 -11.65 21.59 -3.41
C LEU A 282 -11.48 23.11 -3.43
N PRO A 283 -12.16 23.88 -4.31
CA PRO A 283 -12.06 25.34 -4.30
C PRO A 283 -12.47 25.98 -2.97
N SER A 284 -13.41 25.37 -2.24
CA SER A 284 -13.84 25.85 -0.91
C SER A 284 -12.73 25.77 0.15
N LEU A 285 -11.70 24.95 -0.09
CA LEU A 285 -10.53 24.76 0.77
C LEU A 285 -9.30 25.57 0.31
N GLY A 286 -9.44 26.44 -0.70
CA GLY A 286 -8.32 27.14 -1.33
C GLY A 286 -7.38 26.19 -2.05
N CYS A 287 -7.93 25.15 -2.69
CA CYS A 287 -7.15 24.15 -3.40
C CYS A 287 -7.51 24.11 -4.88
N SER A 288 -6.51 23.90 -5.72
CA SER A 288 -6.63 23.58 -7.14
C SER A 288 -6.45 22.10 -7.41
N LEU A 289 -7.01 21.59 -8.52
CA LEU A 289 -6.97 20.19 -8.91
C LEU A 289 -6.34 20.02 -10.29
N ASN A 290 -5.39 19.09 -10.42
CA ASN A 290 -4.94 18.53 -11.69
C ASN A 290 -5.30 17.03 -11.69
N TYR A 291 -6.29 16.65 -12.48
CA TYR A 291 -6.85 15.30 -12.54
C TYR A 291 -6.63 14.70 -13.92
N ARG A 292 -6.17 13.44 -13.97
CA ARG A 292 -5.96 12.76 -15.24
C ARG A 292 -6.13 11.25 -15.13
N GLU A 293 -6.61 10.62 -16.17
CA GLU A 293 -6.53 9.18 -16.37
C GLU A 293 -5.07 8.78 -16.65
N LEU A 294 -4.59 7.76 -15.94
CA LEU A 294 -3.27 7.15 -16.12
C LEU A 294 -3.34 5.89 -16.96
N ASP A 295 -4.44 5.14 -16.78
CA ASP A 295 -4.78 3.93 -17.54
C ASP A 295 -6.31 3.93 -17.72
N PRO A 296 -6.82 3.80 -18.96
CA PRO A 296 -8.26 3.91 -19.20
C PRO A 296 -9.08 2.73 -18.66
N ASP A 297 -8.46 1.57 -18.43
CA ASP A 297 -9.18 0.36 -18.03
C ASP A 297 -8.30 -0.55 -17.17
N ILE A 298 -8.66 -0.61 -15.89
CA ILE A 298 -8.04 -1.49 -14.90
C ILE A 298 -9.14 -2.33 -14.23
N PHE A 299 -8.79 -3.54 -13.73
CA PHE A 299 -9.73 -4.39 -12.97
C PHE A 299 -11.03 -4.74 -13.72
N GLY A 300 -10.99 -4.98 -15.02
CA GLY A 300 -12.16 -5.34 -15.81
C GLY A 300 -12.94 -6.55 -15.28
N ASP A 301 -12.31 -7.43 -14.52
CA ASP A 301 -12.95 -8.54 -13.82
C ASP A 301 -13.92 -8.09 -12.71
N GLN A 302 -13.80 -6.86 -12.21
CA GLN A 302 -14.73 -6.31 -11.22
C GLN A 302 -16.09 -5.98 -11.83
N LEU A 303 -16.17 -5.74 -13.13
CA LEU A 303 -17.43 -5.42 -13.81
C LEU A 303 -18.43 -6.59 -13.79
N ASP A 304 -17.97 -7.80 -13.51
CA ASP A 304 -18.82 -8.99 -13.34
C ASP A 304 -19.49 -9.07 -11.95
N HIS A 305 -19.11 -8.17 -11.01
CA HIS A 305 -19.63 -8.16 -9.64
C HIS A 305 -20.83 -7.23 -9.48
N PRO A 306 -21.75 -7.54 -8.52
CA PRO A 306 -22.87 -6.66 -8.19
C PRO A 306 -22.41 -5.24 -7.86
N GLY A 307 -23.20 -4.25 -8.29
CA GLY A 307 -22.91 -2.83 -8.08
C GLY A 307 -22.13 -2.17 -9.22
N TYR A 308 -21.71 -2.93 -10.25
CA TYR A 308 -21.02 -2.40 -11.42
C TYR A 308 -21.87 -2.47 -12.71
N GLU A 309 -23.15 -2.76 -12.62
CA GLU A 309 -24.02 -3.00 -13.79
C GLU A 309 -24.10 -1.79 -14.74
N GLU A 310 -23.90 -0.58 -14.23
CA GLU A 310 -23.92 0.66 -15.02
C GLU A 310 -22.51 1.18 -15.37
N VAL A 311 -21.46 0.49 -14.90
CA VAL A 311 -20.08 0.92 -15.08
C VAL A 311 -19.54 0.44 -16.42
N GLU A 312 -19.07 1.36 -17.24
CA GLU A 312 -18.48 1.07 -18.56
C GLU A 312 -17.03 0.56 -18.45
N ARG A 313 -16.28 1.12 -17.52
CA ARG A 313 -14.87 0.80 -17.24
C ARG A 313 -14.43 1.37 -15.90
N ILE A 314 -13.34 0.88 -15.35
CA ILE A 314 -12.67 1.45 -14.19
C ILE A 314 -11.33 2.04 -14.65
N ALA A 315 -11.18 3.35 -14.57
CA ALA A 315 -9.95 4.03 -14.95
C ALA A 315 -8.99 4.14 -13.75
N ALA A 316 -7.69 3.98 -13.99
CA ALA A 316 -6.68 4.39 -13.00
C ALA A 316 -6.48 5.90 -13.08
N ILE A 317 -6.60 6.57 -11.95
CA ILE A 317 -6.55 8.03 -11.84
C ILE A 317 -5.31 8.47 -11.07
N GLY A 318 -4.70 9.55 -11.56
CA GLY A 318 -3.74 10.34 -10.81
C GLY A 318 -4.27 11.76 -10.61
N ALA A 319 -4.48 12.16 -9.36
CA ALA A 319 -4.91 13.50 -9.02
C ALA A 319 -3.87 14.21 -8.15
N VAL A 320 -3.57 15.46 -8.50
CA VAL A 320 -2.72 16.36 -7.73
C VAL A 320 -3.57 17.51 -7.24
N VAL A 321 -3.77 17.59 -5.94
CA VAL A 321 -4.42 18.72 -5.26
C VAL A 321 -3.33 19.62 -4.72
N SER A 322 -3.38 20.91 -5.03
CA SER A 322 -2.41 21.90 -4.55
C SER A 322 -3.13 22.97 -3.73
N LYS A 323 -2.64 23.23 -2.52
CA LYS A 323 -3.15 24.27 -1.63
C LYS A 323 -2.43 25.58 -1.90
N ASP A 324 -3.18 26.68 -2.02
CA ASP A 324 -2.65 28.04 -2.21
C ASP A 324 -1.81 28.53 -1.02
#